data_9675ceb2c777012e1b917c9c6cdf2991
#
_entry.id   9675ceb2c777012e1b917c9c6cdf2991
#
_cell.length_a   1.000
_cell.length_b   1.000
_cell.length_c   1.000
_cell.angle_alpha   90.00
_cell.angle_beta   90.00
_cell.angle_gamma   90.00
#
_symmetry.space_group_name_H-M   'P 1'
#
loop_
_entity.id
_entity.type
_entity.pdbx_description
1 polymer ?
#
loop_
_entity_poly.entity_id
_entity_poly.type
_entity_poly.pdbx_seq_one_letter_code
_entity_poly.pdbx_strand_id
1 'polypeptide(L)'
;MKKRRNRSDSSAWMALPLYIFTIVFVVCPLIYMVALSFATPSRGFGVTWKFTLDNYRNILEPVYLNTFVESLKLAFTSTIVIALIGYPFGYFMARLPEHRKKKAQLLLSTPFWVNSLIRLYGWIIILQKKGLLNFVLMKLGIIEKPLSILYSYPAIVIGMIYVLLPFMIMSVYSSAEKLDWSLLQISWAEIKWYLWEV
;
A
#
# COMPACT_ATOMS: atom_id res chain seq x y z
N MET A 1 -53.42 5.25 -17.87
CA MET A 1 -52.12 4.65 -18.19
C MET A 1 -51.02 5.70 -18.06
N LYS A 2 -50.24 5.67 -16.97
CA LYS A 2 -49.20 6.67 -16.69
C LYS A 2 -47.88 6.15 -17.30
N LYS A 3 -47.43 6.79 -18.39
CA LYS A 3 -46.19 6.48 -19.14
C LYS A 3 -45.00 6.55 -18.15
N ARG A 4 -44.41 5.41 -17.79
CA ARG A 4 -43.15 5.33 -17.03
C ARG A 4 -42.07 6.01 -17.90
N ARG A 5 -41.77 7.25 -17.57
CA ARG A 5 -40.68 8.01 -18.16
C ARG A 5 -39.39 7.27 -17.88
N ASN A 6 -38.74 6.78 -18.92
CA ASN A 6 -37.46 6.04 -18.84
C ASN A 6 -36.41 6.89 -18.11
N ARG A 7 -36.22 6.64 -16.83
CA ARG A 7 -35.19 7.32 -16.00
C ARG A 7 -33.77 6.87 -16.36
N SER A 8 -33.63 5.76 -17.14
CA SER A 8 -32.33 5.20 -17.53
C SER A 8 -31.56 6.09 -18.52
N ASP A 9 -32.27 6.74 -19.46
CA ASP A 9 -31.60 7.49 -20.52
C ASP A 9 -30.97 8.79 -20.00
N SER A 10 -31.62 9.48 -19.07
CA SER A 10 -31.07 10.70 -18.46
C SER A 10 -29.84 10.45 -17.60
N SER A 11 -29.75 9.27 -16.93
CA SER A 11 -28.58 8.91 -16.13
C SER A 11 -27.38 8.58 -17.01
N ALA A 12 -27.60 7.95 -18.16
CA ALA A 12 -26.54 7.60 -19.12
C ALA A 12 -25.88 8.88 -19.69
N TRP A 13 -26.68 9.88 -20.05
CA TRP A 13 -26.17 11.16 -20.53
C TRP A 13 -25.37 11.94 -19.48
N MET A 14 -25.77 11.88 -18.21
CA MET A 14 -25.01 12.49 -17.10
C MET A 14 -23.68 11.79 -16.83
N ALA A 15 -23.59 10.47 -17.09
CA ALA A 15 -22.38 9.71 -16.94
C ALA A 15 -21.43 9.79 -18.14
N LEU A 16 -21.90 10.28 -19.29
CA LEU A 16 -21.14 10.34 -20.54
C LEU A 16 -19.79 11.07 -20.42
N PRO A 17 -19.68 12.23 -19.75
CA PRO A 17 -18.38 12.89 -19.56
C PRO A 17 -17.38 12.01 -18.79
N LEU A 18 -17.85 11.26 -17.78
CA LEU A 18 -17.03 10.34 -17.01
C LEU A 18 -16.55 9.15 -17.86
N TYR A 19 -17.43 8.60 -18.71
CA TYR A 19 -17.05 7.52 -19.63
C TYR A 19 -16.01 7.99 -20.65
N ILE A 20 -16.21 9.18 -21.26
CA ILE A 20 -15.23 9.75 -22.18
C ILE A 20 -13.89 9.94 -21.49
N PHE A 21 -13.88 10.53 -20.29
CA PHE A 21 -12.66 10.71 -19.52
C PHE A 21 -11.97 9.37 -19.25
N THR A 22 -12.71 8.37 -18.80
CA THR A 22 -12.17 7.03 -18.51
C THR A 22 -11.60 6.38 -19.78
N ILE A 23 -12.30 6.46 -20.91
CA ILE A 23 -11.81 5.89 -22.17
C ILE A 23 -10.52 6.60 -22.61
N VAL A 24 -10.50 7.92 -22.63
CA VAL A 24 -9.37 8.71 -23.13
C VAL A 24 -8.14 8.57 -22.22
N PHE A 25 -8.34 8.70 -20.91
CA PHE A 25 -7.21 8.77 -19.96
C PHE A 25 -6.84 7.44 -19.30
N VAL A 26 -7.68 6.43 -19.36
CA VAL A 26 -7.39 5.11 -18.78
C VAL A 26 -7.30 4.04 -19.86
N VAL A 27 -8.33 3.88 -20.68
CA VAL A 27 -8.40 2.77 -21.65
C VAL A 27 -7.40 2.96 -22.80
N CYS A 28 -7.32 4.16 -23.38
CA CYS A 28 -6.39 4.41 -24.48
C CYS A 28 -4.92 4.20 -24.10
N PRO A 29 -4.41 4.73 -22.97
CA PRO A 29 -3.05 4.43 -22.54
C PRO A 29 -2.81 2.94 -22.26
N LEU A 30 -3.77 2.23 -21.70
CA LEU A 30 -3.65 0.78 -21.48
C LEU A 30 -3.55 0.02 -22.80
N ILE A 31 -4.41 0.33 -23.79
CA ILE A 31 -4.33 -0.27 -25.13
C ILE A 31 -2.98 0.06 -25.77
N TYR A 32 -2.52 1.29 -25.64
CA TYR A 32 -1.23 1.71 -26.15
C TYR A 32 -0.07 0.93 -25.49
N MET A 33 -0.09 0.73 -24.17
CA MET A 33 0.91 -0.09 -23.47
C MET A 33 0.89 -1.55 -23.95
N VAL A 34 -0.30 -2.13 -24.15
CA VAL A 34 -0.42 -3.47 -24.72
C VAL A 34 0.15 -3.53 -26.14
N ALA A 35 -0.13 -2.54 -26.98
CA ALA A 35 0.43 -2.46 -28.32
C ALA A 35 1.97 -2.34 -28.29
N LEU A 36 2.52 -1.53 -27.38
CA LEU A 36 3.96 -1.38 -27.17
C LEU A 36 4.62 -2.69 -26.72
N SER A 37 3.93 -3.53 -25.96
CA SER A 37 4.50 -4.82 -25.51
C SER A 37 4.83 -5.77 -26.66
N PHE A 38 4.19 -5.60 -27.80
CA PHE A 38 4.45 -6.35 -29.04
C PHE A 38 5.36 -5.61 -30.02
N ALA A 39 5.86 -4.42 -29.67
CA ALA A 39 6.74 -3.64 -30.53
C ALA A 39 8.22 -3.93 -30.22
N THR A 40 9.07 -3.83 -31.22
CA THR A 40 10.51 -4.03 -31.08
C THR A 40 11.18 -2.75 -30.56
N PRO A 41 12.02 -2.81 -29.48
CA PRO A 41 12.75 -1.65 -29.00
C PRO A 41 13.70 -1.13 -30.09
N SER A 42 13.72 0.18 -30.30
CA SER A 42 14.67 0.83 -31.20
C SER A 42 16.02 1.02 -30.50
N ARG A 43 17.11 1.02 -31.24
CA ARG A 43 18.46 1.31 -30.72
C ARG A 43 18.66 2.75 -30.23
N GLY A 44 17.62 3.62 -30.38
CA GLY A 44 17.57 4.98 -29.87
C GLY A 44 16.32 5.19 -28.97
N PHE A 45 15.84 6.45 -28.89
CA PHE A 45 14.60 6.74 -28.21
C PHE A 45 13.41 6.29 -29.07
N GLY A 46 12.53 5.43 -28.50
CA GLY A 46 11.28 5.01 -29.14
C GLY A 46 11.22 3.52 -29.46
N VAL A 47 10.21 3.14 -30.23
CA VAL A 47 9.92 1.76 -30.64
C VAL A 47 9.79 1.69 -32.16
N THR A 48 10.18 0.55 -32.74
CA THR A 48 9.89 0.21 -34.12
C THR A 48 8.62 -0.66 -34.13
N TRP A 49 7.61 -0.27 -34.89
CA TRP A 49 6.36 -0.99 -35.02
C TRP A 49 6.53 -2.28 -35.85
N LYS A 50 7.39 -3.17 -35.36
CA LYS A 50 7.52 -4.54 -35.85
C LYS A 50 7.04 -5.47 -34.76
N PHE A 51 6.09 -6.34 -35.07
CA PHE A 51 5.55 -7.31 -34.14
C PHE A 51 6.65 -8.26 -33.68
N THR A 52 6.80 -8.37 -32.36
CA THR A 52 7.73 -9.33 -31.75
C THR A 52 7.17 -9.86 -30.43
N LEU A 53 7.57 -11.07 -30.07
CA LEU A 53 7.33 -11.67 -28.76
C LEU A 53 8.59 -11.73 -27.91
N ASP A 54 9.71 -11.14 -28.37
CA ASP A 54 10.98 -11.17 -27.68
C ASP A 54 10.89 -10.49 -26.30
N ASN A 55 10.07 -9.44 -26.18
CA ASN A 55 9.85 -8.77 -24.90
C ASN A 55 9.35 -9.75 -23.83
N TYR A 56 8.42 -10.67 -24.21
CA TYR A 56 7.91 -11.68 -23.29
C TYR A 56 8.94 -12.77 -22.98
N ARG A 57 9.78 -13.12 -23.96
CA ARG A 57 10.88 -14.07 -23.76
C ARG A 57 11.94 -13.48 -22.83
N ASN A 58 12.28 -12.20 -22.99
CA ASN A 58 13.27 -11.51 -22.17
C ASN A 58 12.84 -11.40 -20.69
N ILE A 59 11.54 -11.42 -20.37
CA ILE A 59 11.06 -11.47 -18.98
C ILE A 59 11.54 -12.74 -18.25
N LEU A 60 11.81 -13.82 -18.99
CA LEU A 60 12.33 -15.09 -18.43
C LEU A 60 13.85 -15.08 -18.24
N GLU A 61 14.55 -14.00 -18.62
CA GLU A 61 15.96 -13.88 -18.35
C GLU A 61 16.25 -13.81 -16.85
N PRO A 62 17.37 -14.41 -16.39
CA PRO A 62 17.70 -14.49 -14.97
C PRO A 62 17.70 -13.14 -14.24
N VAL A 63 18.06 -12.06 -14.93
CA VAL A 63 18.09 -10.71 -14.36
C VAL A 63 16.68 -10.26 -13.93
N TYR A 64 15.67 -10.45 -14.78
CA TYR A 64 14.29 -10.07 -14.49
C TYR A 64 13.66 -10.99 -13.45
N LEU A 65 13.91 -12.30 -13.57
CA LEU A 65 13.42 -13.28 -12.59
C LEU A 65 13.99 -13.03 -11.19
N ASN A 66 15.28 -12.76 -11.08
CA ASN A 66 15.90 -12.43 -9.80
C ASN A 66 15.33 -11.14 -9.21
N THR A 67 15.17 -10.10 -10.04
CA THR A 67 14.54 -8.84 -9.60
C THR A 67 13.10 -9.05 -9.13
N PHE A 68 12.35 -9.89 -9.83
CA PHE A 68 10.97 -10.25 -9.45
C PHE A 68 10.94 -10.98 -8.10
N VAL A 69 11.81 -11.98 -7.91
CA VAL A 69 11.91 -12.71 -6.64
C VAL A 69 12.30 -11.80 -5.48
N GLU A 70 13.29 -10.90 -5.68
CA GLU A 70 13.67 -9.93 -4.64
C GLU A 70 12.54 -8.95 -4.33
N SER A 71 11.79 -8.52 -5.34
CA SER A 71 10.59 -7.68 -5.13
C SER A 71 9.50 -8.40 -4.35
N LEU A 72 9.27 -9.69 -4.63
CA LEU A 72 8.32 -10.51 -3.86
C LEU A 72 8.75 -10.70 -2.41
N LYS A 73 10.03 -10.99 -2.17
CA LYS A 73 10.58 -11.10 -0.82
C LYS A 73 10.37 -9.79 -0.04
N LEU A 74 10.67 -8.65 -0.68
CA LEU A 74 10.48 -7.34 -0.08
C LEU A 74 9.02 -7.07 0.25
N ALA A 75 8.11 -7.33 -0.70
CA ALA A 75 6.69 -7.16 -0.51
C ALA A 75 6.15 -8.03 0.63
N PHE A 76 6.55 -9.32 0.65
CA PHE A 76 6.11 -10.28 1.67
C PHE A 76 6.61 -9.88 3.06
N THR A 77 7.90 -9.56 3.19
CA THR A 77 8.51 -9.13 4.46
C THR A 77 7.83 -7.87 4.98
N SER A 78 7.68 -6.87 4.13
CA SER A 78 7.03 -5.61 4.51
C SER A 78 5.57 -5.82 4.92
N THR A 79 4.82 -6.63 4.16
CA THR A 79 3.42 -6.93 4.46
C THR A 79 3.26 -7.64 5.80
N ILE A 80 4.10 -8.64 6.10
CA ILE A 80 4.06 -9.36 7.38
C ILE A 80 4.30 -8.39 8.53
N VAL A 81 5.36 -7.56 8.44
CA VAL A 81 5.68 -6.61 9.52
C VAL A 81 4.58 -5.57 9.69
N ILE A 82 4.05 -5.03 8.58
CA ILE A 82 2.94 -4.07 8.60
C ILE A 82 1.69 -4.70 9.20
N ALA A 83 1.38 -5.96 8.87
CA ALA A 83 0.24 -6.68 9.42
C ALA A 83 0.40 -6.93 10.92
N LEU A 84 1.58 -7.39 11.36
CA LEU A 84 1.86 -7.65 12.77
C LEU A 84 1.76 -6.40 13.65
N ILE A 85 2.15 -5.24 13.12
CA ILE A 85 2.05 -3.97 13.85
C ILE A 85 0.68 -3.33 13.64
N GLY A 86 0.22 -3.22 12.39
CA GLY A 86 -0.98 -2.47 12.02
C GLY A 86 -2.28 -3.12 12.49
N TYR A 87 -2.34 -4.47 12.50
CA TYR A 87 -3.54 -5.18 12.93
C TYR A 87 -3.88 -4.93 14.42
N PRO A 88 -2.95 -5.15 15.37
CA PRO A 88 -3.24 -4.86 16.79
C PRO A 88 -3.55 -3.38 17.02
N PHE A 89 -2.83 -2.45 16.36
CA PHE A 89 -3.10 -1.03 16.49
C PHE A 89 -4.49 -0.63 15.97
N GLY A 90 -4.88 -1.09 14.79
CA GLY A 90 -6.20 -0.82 14.22
C GLY A 90 -7.33 -1.39 15.06
N TYR A 91 -7.16 -2.62 15.53
CA TYR A 91 -8.09 -3.29 16.42
C TYR A 91 -8.24 -2.57 17.76
N PHE A 92 -7.13 -2.19 18.39
CA PHE A 92 -7.13 -1.43 19.64
C PHE A 92 -7.79 -0.06 19.44
N MET A 93 -7.51 0.61 18.33
CA MET A 93 -8.10 1.91 18.00
C MET A 93 -9.63 1.84 17.88
N ALA A 94 -10.16 0.74 17.33
CA ALA A 94 -11.60 0.51 17.23
C ALA A 94 -12.30 0.40 18.59
N ARG A 95 -11.57 0.01 19.64
CA ARG A 95 -12.08 -0.11 21.01
C ARG A 95 -11.96 1.17 21.87
N LEU A 96 -11.30 2.20 21.34
CA LEU A 96 -11.16 3.47 22.07
C LEU A 96 -12.51 4.18 22.21
N PRO A 97 -12.70 5.02 23.24
CA PRO A 97 -13.86 5.91 23.33
C PRO A 97 -13.82 6.96 22.20
N GLU A 98 -15.00 7.43 21.75
CA GLU A 98 -15.17 8.27 20.56
C GLU A 98 -14.21 9.49 20.49
N HIS A 99 -14.01 10.18 21.61
CA HIS A 99 -13.12 11.34 21.65
C HIS A 99 -11.64 10.99 21.39
N ARG A 100 -11.20 9.77 21.77
CA ARG A 100 -9.84 9.27 21.50
C ARG A 100 -9.72 8.69 20.09
N LYS A 101 -10.76 8.05 19.57
CA LYS A 101 -10.80 7.59 18.17
C LYS A 101 -10.57 8.75 17.21
N LYS A 102 -11.32 9.85 17.37
CA LYS A 102 -11.15 11.05 16.52
C LYS A 102 -9.73 11.61 16.55
N LYS A 103 -9.12 11.68 17.74
CA LYS A 103 -7.73 12.13 17.90
C LYS A 103 -6.75 11.18 17.22
N ALA A 104 -6.93 9.86 17.36
CA ALA A 104 -6.09 8.85 16.73
C ALA A 104 -6.19 8.89 15.19
N GLN A 105 -7.40 9.05 14.65
CA GLN A 105 -7.62 9.23 13.20
C GLN A 105 -6.92 10.49 12.67
N LEU A 106 -7.05 11.62 13.36
CA LEU A 106 -6.36 12.85 12.98
C LEU A 106 -4.84 12.66 13.00
N LEU A 107 -4.29 12.02 14.03
CA LEU A 107 -2.87 11.75 14.13
C LEU A 107 -2.36 10.86 13.00
N LEU A 108 -3.10 9.80 12.66
CA LEU A 108 -2.78 8.91 11.54
C LEU A 108 -2.92 9.61 10.18
N SER A 109 -3.83 10.59 10.07
CA SER A 109 -4.03 11.34 8.83
C SER A 109 -3.02 12.47 8.64
N THR A 110 -2.42 12.98 9.72
CA THR A 110 -1.45 14.09 9.66
C THR A 110 -0.31 13.87 8.67
N PRO A 111 0.32 12.68 8.59
CA PRO A 111 1.37 12.43 7.61
C PRO A 111 0.94 12.62 6.15
N PHE A 112 -0.35 12.44 5.82
CA PHE A 112 -0.84 12.57 4.45
C PHE A 112 -0.92 14.03 3.98
N TRP A 113 -0.94 14.99 4.90
CA TRP A 113 -0.94 16.42 4.57
C TRP A 113 0.45 16.93 4.17
N VAL A 114 1.49 16.16 4.49
CA VAL A 114 2.86 16.47 4.07
C VAL A 114 3.15 15.74 2.75
N ASN A 115 3.76 16.44 1.81
CA ASN A 115 4.16 15.86 0.53
C ASN A 115 5.03 14.60 0.76
N SER A 116 4.71 13.51 0.05
CA SER A 116 5.39 12.23 0.20
C SER A 116 6.89 12.29 -0.12
N LEU A 117 7.31 13.15 -1.07
CA LEU A 117 8.71 13.33 -1.40
C LEU A 117 9.48 13.92 -0.22
N ILE A 118 8.94 14.97 0.42
CA ILE A 118 9.57 15.60 1.59
C ILE A 118 9.74 14.58 2.72
N ARG A 119 8.74 13.74 2.95
CA ARG A 119 8.79 12.68 3.96
C ARG A 119 9.87 11.64 3.65
N LEU A 120 9.98 11.21 2.39
CA LEU A 120 11.00 10.26 1.97
C LEU A 120 12.41 10.87 2.06
N TYR A 121 12.59 12.13 1.69
CA TYR A 121 13.86 12.85 1.89
C TYR A 121 14.24 12.92 3.38
N GLY A 122 13.29 13.14 4.28
CA GLY A 122 13.52 13.04 5.71
C GLY A 122 14.14 11.71 6.13
N TRP A 123 13.60 10.59 5.63
CA TRP A 123 14.17 9.26 5.87
C TRP A 123 15.57 9.09 5.30
N ILE A 124 15.82 9.59 4.08
CA ILE A 124 17.15 9.56 3.47
C ILE A 124 18.16 10.28 4.38
N ILE A 125 17.84 11.48 4.86
CA ILE A 125 18.71 12.26 5.76
C ILE A 125 18.98 11.51 7.07
N ILE A 126 17.96 10.90 7.67
CA ILE A 126 18.08 10.14 8.92
C ILE A 126 18.98 8.92 8.77
N LEU A 127 18.84 8.18 7.64
CA LEU A 127 19.52 6.90 7.39
C LEU A 127 20.91 7.04 6.75
N GLN A 128 21.35 8.24 6.36
CA GLN A 128 22.69 8.47 5.81
C GLN A 128 23.79 8.10 6.79
N LYS A 129 24.99 7.81 6.29
CA LYS A 129 26.18 7.52 7.13
C LYS A 129 26.46 8.60 8.17
N LYS A 130 26.27 9.89 7.81
CA LYS A 130 26.37 11.03 8.73
C LYS A 130 25.01 11.50 9.23
N GLY A 131 23.98 10.64 9.14
CA GLY A 131 22.61 10.94 9.54
C GLY A 131 22.37 10.81 11.03
N LEU A 132 21.18 11.29 11.45
CA LEU A 132 20.77 11.31 12.84
C LEU A 132 20.80 9.92 13.51
N LEU A 133 20.40 8.86 12.77
CA LEU A 133 20.41 7.49 13.30
C LEU A 133 21.80 7.06 13.73
N ASN A 134 22.79 7.18 12.84
CA ASN A 134 24.17 6.84 13.16
C ASN A 134 24.74 7.71 14.28
N PHE A 135 24.44 9.01 14.28
CA PHE A 135 24.87 9.90 15.35
C PHE A 135 24.36 9.45 16.72
N VAL A 136 23.06 9.09 16.83
CA VAL A 136 22.47 8.64 18.08
C VAL A 136 23.05 7.30 18.51
N LEU A 137 23.17 6.32 17.59
CA LEU A 137 23.69 4.99 17.88
C LEU A 137 25.17 5.03 18.34
N MET A 138 25.98 5.89 17.72
CA MET A 138 27.38 6.10 18.15
C MET A 138 27.46 6.77 19.51
N LYS A 139 26.61 7.79 19.75
CA LYS A 139 26.58 8.51 21.03
C LYS A 139 26.14 7.61 22.21
N LEU A 140 25.27 6.62 21.92
CA LEU A 140 24.83 5.61 22.91
C LEU A 140 25.84 4.47 23.08
N GLY A 141 26.95 4.46 22.34
CA GLY A 141 27.95 3.39 22.37
C GLY A 141 27.48 2.05 21.79
N ILE A 142 26.38 2.04 21.04
CA ILE A 142 25.82 0.81 20.42
C ILE A 142 26.65 0.39 19.22
N ILE A 143 27.22 1.34 18.49
CA ILE A 143 28.08 1.11 17.33
C ILE A 143 29.35 1.94 17.42
N GLU A 144 30.48 1.35 16.98
CA GLU A 144 31.77 2.04 16.91
C GLU A 144 32.00 2.79 15.61
N LYS A 145 31.35 2.35 14.51
CA LYS A 145 31.48 2.91 13.18
C LYS A 145 30.12 3.16 12.54
N PRO A 146 29.97 4.20 11.73
CA PRO A 146 28.69 4.51 11.10
C PRO A 146 28.27 3.42 10.13
N LEU A 147 27.05 2.92 10.28
CA LEU A 147 26.43 1.90 9.43
C LEU A 147 26.03 2.50 8.07
N SER A 148 26.25 1.74 7.01
CA SER A 148 25.77 2.07 5.67
C SER A 148 24.40 1.46 5.45
N ILE A 149 23.37 2.03 6.08
CA ILE A 149 22.01 1.51 6.06
C ILE A 149 21.24 1.98 4.81
N LEU A 150 21.50 3.20 4.37
CA LEU A 150 20.81 3.78 3.20
C LEU A 150 21.01 2.90 1.96
N TYR A 151 19.92 2.68 1.21
CA TYR A 151 19.83 1.78 0.04
C TYR A 151 20.02 0.28 0.34
N SER A 152 20.03 -0.10 1.61
CA SER A 152 20.01 -1.52 2.00
C SER A 152 18.58 -2.06 2.08
N TYR A 153 18.45 -3.39 2.03
CA TYR A 153 17.16 -4.06 2.19
C TYR A 153 16.37 -3.60 3.43
N PRO A 154 16.97 -3.53 4.65
CA PRO A 154 16.27 -3.03 5.83
C PRO A 154 15.76 -1.59 5.69
N ALA A 155 16.53 -0.70 5.03
CA ALA A 155 16.10 0.67 4.83
C ALA A 155 14.85 0.77 3.94
N ILE A 156 14.78 -0.07 2.90
CA ILE A 156 13.62 -0.14 2.01
C ILE A 156 12.40 -0.66 2.78
N VAL A 157 12.57 -1.72 3.59
CA VAL A 157 11.50 -2.28 4.43
C VAL A 157 10.97 -1.22 5.40
N ILE A 158 11.85 -0.48 6.09
CA ILE A 158 11.46 0.60 7.01
C ILE A 158 10.66 1.68 6.26
N GLY A 159 11.12 2.09 5.07
CA GLY A 159 10.42 3.04 4.21
C GLY A 159 9.03 2.54 3.81
N MET A 160 8.90 1.27 3.42
CA MET A 160 7.61 0.65 3.09
C MET A 160 6.67 0.60 4.28
N ILE A 161 7.17 0.22 5.47
CA ILE A 161 6.41 0.20 6.71
C ILE A 161 5.89 1.62 7.00
N TYR A 162 6.76 2.61 6.97
CA TYR A 162 6.38 4.00 7.25
C TYR A 162 5.27 4.51 6.34
N VAL A 163 5.33 4.19 5.04
CA VAL A 163 4.34 4.64 4.06
C VAL A 163 3.03 3.88 4.17
N LEU A 164 3.07 2.56 4.37
CA LEU A 164 1.90 1.69 4.27
C LEU A 164 1.22 1.39 5.60
N LEU A 165 1.92 1.53 6.74
CA LEU A 165 1.37 1.24 8.06
C LEU A 165 0.09 2.02 8.38
N PRO A 166 -0.02 3.34 8.12
CA PRO A 166 -1.25 4.08 8.38
C PRO A 166 -2.45 3.54 7.59
N PHE A 167 -2.25 3.09 6.34
CA PHE A 167 -3.31 2.49 5.52
C PHE A 167 -3.79 1.17 6.12
N MET A 168 -2.88 0.33 6.60
CA MET A 168 -3.22 -0.93 7.27
C MET A 168 -4.02 -0.67 8.55
N ILE A 169 -3.55 0.25 9.40
CA ILE A 169 -4.25 0.62 10.64
C ILE A 169 -5.67 1.11 10.34
N MET A 170 -5.83 2.02 9.37
CA MET A 170 -7.13 2.56 8.99
C MET A 170 -8.07 1.50 8.40
N SER A 171 -7.55 0.57 7.60
CA SER A 171 -8.33 -0.52 7.01
C SER A 171 -8.85 -1.48 8.10
N VAL A 172 -7.98 -1.88 9.02
CA VAL A 172 -8.36 -2.73 10.17
C VAL A 172 -9.33 -2.00 11.09
N TYR A 173 -9.06 -0.72 11.40
CA TYR A 173 -9.95 0.11 12.20
C TYR A 173 -11.35 0.19 11.59
N SER A 174 -11.45 0.52 10.29
CA SER A 174 -12.73 0.64 9.59
C SER A 174 -13.52 -0.67 9.54
N SER A 175 -12.84 -1.80 9.49
CA SER A 175 -13.46 -3.14 9.54
C SER A 175 -13.90 -3.49 10.97
N ALA A 176 -13.02 -3.26 11.94
CA ALA A 176 -13.26 -3.60 13.34
C ALA A 176 -14.33 -2.71 14.00
N GLU A 177 -14.46 -1.44 13.58
CA GLU A 177 -15.48 -0.52 14.09
C GLU A 177 -16.90 -0.94 13.73
N LYS A 178 -17.09 -1.64 12.61
CA LYS A 178 -18.37 -2.15 12.15
C LYS A 178 -18.78 -3.46 12.81
N LEU A 179 -17.89 -4.10 13.56
CA LEU A 179 -18.19 -5.35 14.26
C LEU A 179 -19.12 -5.06 15.44
N ASP A 180 -20.20 -5.82 15.52
CA ASP A 180 -21.05 -5.85 16.71
C ASP A 180 -20.36 -6.68 17.79
N TRP A 181 -19.73 -5.98 18.73
CA TRP A 181 -18.99 -6.59 19.83
C TRP A 181 -19.86 -7.42 20.77
N SER A 182 -21.19 -7.19 20.77
CA SER A 182 -22.12 -7.96 21.57
C SER A 182 -22.20 -9.41 21.11
N LEU A 183 -22.10 -9.65 19.79
CA LEU A 183 -22.11 -11.00 19.22
C LEU A 183 -20.85 -11.81 19.61
N LEU A 184 -19.71 -11.15 19.74
CA LEU A 184 -18.48 -11.81 20.19
C LEU A 184 -18.55 -12.19 21.68
N GLN A 185 -19.20 -11.38 22.52
CA GLN A 185 -19.39 -11.70 23.94
C GLN A 185 -20.31 -12.91 24.11
N ILE A 186 -21.36 -13.02 23.31
CA ILE A 186 -22.28 -14.16 23.32
C ILE A 186 -21.54 -15.44 22.93
N SER A 187 -20.75 -15.43 21.84
CA SER A 187 -19.99 -16.60 21.38
C SER A 187 -18.97 -17.09 22.41
N TRP A 188 -18.27 -16.17 23.08
CA TRP A 188 -17.34 -16.53 24.17
C TRP A 188 -18.05 -17.09 25.39
N ALA A 189 -19.24 -16.60 25.72
CA ALA A 189 -20.07 -17.12 26.81
C ALA A 189 -20.53 -18.55 26.51
N GLU A 190 -20.99 -18.83 25.28
CA GLU A 190 -21.38 -20.16 24.83
C GLU A 190 -20.20 -21.14 24.83
N ILE A 191 -19.02 -20.74 24.26
CA ILE A 191 -17.82 -21.58 24.26
C ILE A 191 -17.39 -21.90 25.70
N LYS A 192 -17.46 -20.94 26.62
CA LYS A 192 -17.13 -21.14 28.02
C LYS A 192 -18.08 -22.10 28.67
N TRP A 193 -19.34 -22.08 28.32
CA TRP A 193 -20.36 -23.00 28.83
C TRP A 193 -20.08 -24.44 28.39
N TYR A 194 -19.78 -24.66 27.09
CA TYR A 194 -19.38 -25.97 26.57
C TYR A 194 -18.09 -26.53 27.16
N LEU A 195 -17.15 -25.70 27.55
CA LEU A 195 -15.87 -26.12 28.15
C LEU A 195 -16.01 -26.51 29.65
N TRP A 196 -17.11 -26.15 30.30
CA TRP A 196 -17.39 -26.50 31.72
C TRP A 196 -18.28 -27.73 31.87
N GLU A 197 -18.92 -28.19 30.80
CA GLU A 197 -19.77 -29.40 30.84
C GLU A 197 -19.02 -30.69 30.42
N VAL A 198 -17.73 -30.60 30.06
CA VAL A 198 -16.85 -31.74 29.79
C VAL A 198 -15.87 -31.91 30.91
#